data_1e4aa1478b9e1bd93b7c4d42ba452b21
#
_entry.id   1e4aa1478b9e1bd93b7c4d42ba452b21
#
_cell.length_a   1.000
_cell.length_b   1.000
_cell.length_c   1.000
_cell.angle_alpha   90.00
_cell.angle_beta   90.00
_cell.angle_gamma   90.00
#
_symmetry.space_group_name_H-M   'P 1'
#
loop_
_entity.id
_entity.type
_entity.pdbx_description
1 polymer ?
#
loop_
_entity_poly.entity_id
_entity_poly.type
_entity_poly.pdbx_seq_one_letter_code
_entity_poly.pdbx_strand_id
1 'polypeptide(L)'
;KKDRISLGASASVMQYKIDNSQITLEDDGVFDPALFGGVDKATGSSLSIGAYYYNPKYYLGISLQNLLGSSLNVSENVDNNKLEDHYFLNGGVKIPLANNHQIIPSLMLKKFGSLPIQFDLNLRGIYDNFLWGGLSYRTGDAIAVLFGIDYQQSSFGYSYDITTSTMRVPSIGTHGLVYSYRFNPSLRDRDNDGILDPDDACIDTPGTLECKGCNDTDGDGICDPDDICPDEYGLTINNGCPDMDGDGIVDYK
;
A
#
# COMPACT_ATOMS: atom_id res chain seq x y z
N LYS A 1 11.42 16.07 -0.99
CA LYS A 1 10.71 14.76 -0.95
C LYS A 1 11.50 13.78 -1.80
N LYS A 2 12.08 12.75 -1.19
CA LYS A 2 13.09 11.87 -1.79
C LYS A 2 12.43 10.69 -2.52
N ASP A 3 13.02 10.29 -3.63
CA ASP A 3 12.75 9.02 -4.29
C ASP A 3 13.12 7.85 -3.36
N ARG A 4 12.31 6.79 -3.36
CA ARG A 4 12.52 5.62 -2.51
C ARG A 4 12.43 4.35 -3.34
N ILE A 5 13.30 3.40 -3.03
CA ILE A 5 13.27 2.05 -3.59
C ILE A 5 13.12 1.07 -2.43
N SER A 6 12.16 0.16 -2.57
CA SER A 6 11.97 -0.95 -1.64
C SER A 6 12.20 -2.25 -2.39
N LEU A 7 12.93 -3.16 -1.77
CA LEU A 7 13.15 -4.52 -2.26
C LEU A 7 12.49 -5.50 -1.29
N GLY A 8 11.89 -6.55 -1.83
CA GLY A 8 11.24 -7.57 -1.05
C GLY A 8 11.53 -8.97 -1.58
N ALA A 9 11.59 -9.93 -0.68
CA ALA A 9 11.63 -11.34 -0.99
C ALA A 9 10.74 -12.10 -0.02
N SER A 10 10.09 -13.15 -0.48
CA SER A 10 9.31 -14.06 0.36
C SER A 10 9.53 -15.50 -0.06
N ALA A 11 9.53 -16.39 0.93
CA ALA A 11 9.51 -17.83 0.73
C ALA A 11 8.22 -18.37 1.36
N SER A 12 7.55 -19.27 0.68
CA SER A 12 6.33 -19.90 1.16
C SER A 12 6.33 -21.39 0.88
N VAL A 13 5.59 -22.11 1.72
CA VAL A 13 5.29 -23.53 1.52
C VAL A 13 3.79 -23.68 1.45
N MET A 14 3.32 -24.35 0.40
CA MET A 14 1.90 -24.62 0.17
C MET A 14 1.67 -26.12 0.15
N GLN A 15 0.67 -26.56 0.90
CA GLN A 15 0.17 -27.93 0.82
C GLN A 15 -1.18 -27.93 0.14
N TYR A 16 -1.28 -28.71 -0.93
CA TYR A 16 -2.51 -28.95 -1.65
C TYR A 16 -3.03 -30.35 -1.29
N LYS A 17 -4.33 -30.46 -1.02
CA LYS A 17 -4.99 -31.72 -0.66
C LYS A 17 -6.28 -31.84 -1.47
N ILE A 18 -6.43 -32.93 -2.18
CA ILE A 18 -7.68 -33.32 -2.85
C ILE A 18 -8.25 -34.54 -2.12
N ASP A 19 -9.54 -34.46 -1.76
CA ASP A 19 -10.29 -35.60 -1.26
C ASP A 19 -11.17 -36.14 -2.40
N ASN A 20 -10.66 -37.15 -3.07
CA ASN A 20 -11.31 -37.78 -4.23
C ASN A 20 -12.55 -38.57 -3.83
N SER A 21 -12.76 -38.91 -2.55
CA SER A 21 -13.90 -39.66 -2.05
C SER A 21 -15.23 -38.92 -2.17
N GLN A 22 -15.19 -37.60 -2.34
CA GLN A 22 -16.37 -36.73 -2.46
C GLN A 22 -16.66 -36.28 -3.89
N ILE A 23 -15.83 -36.71 -4.87
CA ILE A 23 -16.00 -36.32 -6.26
C ILE A 23 -16.91 -37.32 -6.96
N THR A 24 -18.03 -36.87 -7.50
CA THR A 24 -18.91 -37.61 -8.40
C THR A 24 -18.66 -37.14 -9.83
N LEU A 25 -18.35 -38.10 -10.72
CA LEU A 25 -18.25 -37.81 -12.15
C LEU A 25 -19.64 -37.76 -12.76
N GLU A 26 -19.86 -36.85 -13.70
CA GLU A 26 -21.15 -36.65 -14.37
C GLU A 26 -21.50 -37.81 -15.32
N ASP A 27 -20.49 -38.56 -15.81
CA ASP A 27 -20.65 -39.74 -16.64
C ASP A 27 -20.34 -41.04 -15.87
N ASP A 28 -21.37 -41.84 -15.59
CA ASP A 28 -21.25 -43.15 -14.99
C ASP A 28 -20.41 -44.06 -15.88
N GLY A 29 -19.15 -44.29 -15.54
CA GLY A 29 -18.27 -45.24 -16.18
C GLY A 29 -17.01 -44.68 -16.83
N VAL A 30 -16.78 -43.40 -16.79
CA VAL A 30 -15.49 -42.80 -17.22
C VAL A 30 -14.49 -42.97 -16.10
N PHE A 31 -13.46 -43.77 -16.30
CA PHE A 31 -12.33 -43.89 -15.43
C PHE A 31 -11.40 -42.69 -15.64
N ASP A 32 -11.29 -41.78 -14.64
CA ASP A 32 -10.30 -40.72 -14.63
C ASP A 32 -9.11 -41.12 -13.75
N PRO A 33 -7.93 -41.40 -14.35
CA PRO A 33 -6.74 -41.79 -13.59
C PRO A 33 -6.28 -40.75 -12.60
N ALA A 34 -6.63 -39.47 -12.81
CA ALA A 34 -6.25 -38.36 -11.91
C ALA A 34 -7.07 -38.35 -10.61
N LEU A 35 -8.22 -39.02 -10.57
CA LEU A 35 -9.14 -39.05 -9.44
C LEU A 35 -9.16 -40.39 -8.68
N PHE A 36 -8.23 -41.30 -9.01
CA PHE A 36 -8.23 -42.66 -8.45
C PHE A 36 -7.36 -42.73 -7.20
N GLY A 37 -7.96 -43.03 -6.04
CA GLY A 37 -7.16 -43.50 -4.92
C GLY A 37 -7.29 -42.84 -3.56
N GLY A 38 -8.32 -42.05 -3.28
CA GLY A 38 -8.54 -41.51 -1.92
C GLY A 38 -8.06 -40.08 -1.72
N VAL A 39 -7.28 -39.80 -0.66
CA VAL A 39 -6.81 -38.44 -0.33
C VAL A 39 -5.40 -38.24 -0.85
N ASP A 40 -5.27 -37.42 -1.90
CA ASP A 40 -3.98 -37.05 -2.46
C ASP A 40 -3.48 -35.73 -1.88
N LYS A 41 -2.18 -35.68 -1.55
CA LYS A 41 -1.51 -34.50 -0.99
C LYS A 41 -0.26 -34.18 -1.78
N ALA A 42 -0.08 -32.91 -2.12
CA ALA A 42 1.16 -32.40 -2.66
C ALA A 42 1.64 -31.18 -1.85
N THR A 43 2.95 -31.10 -1.66
CA THR A 43 3.57 -29.95 -1.00
C THR A 43 4.53 -29.30 -1.96
N GLY A 44 4.36 -28.00 -2.19
CA GLY A 44 5.23 -27.18 -3.02
C GLY A 44 5.84 -26.03 -2.23
N SER A 45 7.04 -25.64 -2.60
CA SER A 45 7.70 -24.43 -2.12
C SER A 45 7.71 -23.36 -3.19
N SER A 46 7.64 -22.11 -2.79
CA SER A 46 7.67 -20.96 -3.67
C SER A 46 8.61 -19.89 -3.15
N LEU A 47 9.34 -19.26 -4.04
CA LEU A 47 10.13 -18.07 -3.81
C LEU A 47 9.53 -16.93 -4.64
N SER A 48 9.42 -15.75 -4.03
CA SER A 48 8.99 -14.54 -4.73
C SER A 48 9.95 -13.40 -4.42
N ILE A 49 10.21 -12.57 -5.41
CA ILE A 49 11.01 -11.35 -5.27
C ILE A 49 10.28 -10.17 -5.89
N GLY A 50 10.58 -8.98 -5.41
CA GLY A 50 9.99 -7.76 -5.95
C GLY A 50 10.80 -6.52 -5.67
N ALA A 51 10.57 -5.52 -6.51
CA ALA A 51 11.12 -4.18 -6.34
C ALA A 51 9.99 -3.16 -6.52
N TYR A 52 10.01 -2.11 -5.72
CA TYR A 52 9.03 -1.05 -5.77
C TYR A 52 9.72 0.30 -5.64
N TYR A 53 9.60 1.11 -6.68
CA TYR A 53 10.05 2.50 -6.71
C TYR A 53 8.86 3.42 -6.50
N TYR A 54 9.00 4.42 -5.66
CA TYR A 54 7.95 5.41 -5.45
C TYR A 54 8.49 6.78 -5.04
N ASN A 55 7.74 7.80 -5.43
CA ASN A 55 7.93 9.18 -5.04
C ASN A 55 6.54 9.86 -4.89
N PRO A 56 6.48 11.17 -4.56
CA PRO A 56 5.21 11.88 -4.43
C PRO A 56 4.36 11.95 -5.69
N LYS A 57 4.95 11.76 -6.88
CA LYS A 57 4.25 11.94 -8.17
C LYS A 57 3.87 10.63 -8.84
N TYR A 58 4.68 9.58 -8.71
CA TYR A 58 4.43 8.29 -9.38
C TYR A 58 5.06 7.13 -8.63
N TYR A 59 4.65 5.94 -9.00
CA TYR A 59 5.23 4.69 -8.52
C TYR A 59 5.32 3.66 -9.64
N LEU A 60 6.25 2.73 -9.48
CA LEU A 60 6.45 1.59 -10.36
C LEU A 60 6.84 0.37 -9.53
N GLY A 61 6.20 -0.77 -9.76
CA GLY A 61 6.47 -2.02 -9.07
C GLY A 61 6.64 -3.17 -10.04
N ILE A 62 7.58 -4.05 -9.74
CA ILE A 62 7.75 -5.34 -10.40
C ILE A 62 7.77 -6.44 -9.35
N SER A 63 7.08 -7.56 -9.62
CA SER A 63 7.07 -8.74 -8.76
C SER A 63 7.09 -10.00 -9.61
N LEU A 64 7.95 -10.92 -9.19
CA LEU A 64 8.13 -12.24 -9.77
C LEU A 64 7.77 -13.24 -8.67
N GLN A 65 6.81 -14.11 -8.93
CA GLN A 65 6.32 -15.07 -7.94
C GLN A 65 6.43 -16.49 -8.48
N ASN A 66 6.52 -17.44 -7.56
CA ASN A 66 6.63 -18.88 -7.83
C ASN A 66 7.90 -19.29 -8.59
N LEU A 67 9.01 -18.57 -8.39
CA LEU A 67 10.26 -18.77 -9.13
C LEU A 67 10.91 -20.16 -8.96
N LEU A 68 10.53 -20.95 -7.95
CA LEU A 68 11.09 -22.28 -7.73
C LEU A 68 10.47 -23.36 -8.61
N GLY A 69 9.34 -23.07 -9.27
CA GLY A 69 8.68 -23.99 -10.17
C GLY A 69 8.41 -25.38 -9.57
N SER A 70 8.06 -25.44 -8.26
CA SER A 70 7.83 -26.71 -7.58
C SER A 70 6.75 -27.52 -8.25
N SER A 71 7.00 -28.82 -8.48
CA SER A 71 5.99 -29.74 -8.94
C SER A 71 5.01 -30.08 -7.81
N LEU A 72 3.71 -30.01 -8.12
CA LEU A 72 2.60 -30.41 -7.25
C LEU A 72 2.03 -31.74 -7.78
N ASN A 73 2.80 -32.83 -7.69
CA ASN A 73 2.32 -34.13 -8.11
C ASN A 73 1.30 -34.62 -7.08
N VAL A 74 0.02 -34.46 -7.41
CA VAL A 74 -1.12 -34.86 -6.57
C VAL A 74 -1.49 -36.32 -6.82
N SER A 75 -1.06 -36.90 -7.94
CA SER A 75 -1.25 -38.32 -8.28
C SER A 75 -0.02 -38.89 -8.97
N GLU A 76 0.31 -40.16 -8.73
CA GLU A 76 1.45 -40.86 -9.35
C GLU A 76 1.33 -40.95 -10.88
N ASN A 77 0.11 -40.74 -11.43
CA ASN A 77 -0.20 -40.90 -12.85
C ASN A 77 -0.27 -39.57 -13.61
N VAL A 78 -0.06 -38.44 -12.96
CA VAL A 78 -0.08 -37.10 -13.59
C VAL A 78 1.25 -36.42 -13.40
N ASP A 79 2.14 -36.63 -14.34
CA ASP A 79 3.40 -35.92 -14.46
C ASP A 79 3.15 -34.49 -14.94
N ASN A 80 3.75 -33.48 -14.28
CA ASN A 80 3.82 -32.06 -14.68
C ASN A 80 2.78 -31.08 -14.11
N ASN A 81 2.14 -31.34 -12.99
CA ASN A 81 1.50 -30.24 -12.26
C ASN A 81 2.57 -29.36 -11.61
N LYS A 82 2.90 -28.27 -12.28
CA LYS A 82 3.91 -27.31 -11.86
C LYS A 82 3.26 -26.03 -11.37
N LEU A 83 3.79 -25.47 -10.28
CA LEU A 83 3.43 -24.15 -9.86
C LEU A 83 3.97 -23.14 -10.89
N GLU A 84 3.06 -22.52 -11.68
CA GLU A 84 3.42 -21.61 -12.75
C GLU A 84 4.01 -20.31 -12.22
N ASP A 85 4.97 -19.75 -12.94
CA ASP A 85 5.57 -18.46 -12.64
C ASP A 85 4.55 -17.33 -12.88
N HIS A 86 4.51 -16.37 -11.95
CA HIS A 86 3.67 -15.19 -12.08
C HIS A 86 4.52 -13.94 -12.16
N TYR A 87 4.26 -13.10 -13.16
CA TYR A 87 4.94 -11.83 -13.41
C TYR A 87 3.95 -10.70 -13.28
N PHE A 88 4.28 -9.72 -12.45
CA PHE A 88 3.48 -8.52 -12.26
C PHE A 88 4.33 -7.27 -12.52
N LEU A 89 3.79 -6.35 -13.29
CA LEU A 89 4.32 -5.00 -13.46
C LEU A 89 3.19 -4.02 -13.20
N ASN A 90 3.36 -3.11 -12.26
CA ASN A 90 2.36 -2.10 -11.95
C ASN A 90 2.98 -0.70 -11.94
N GLY A 91 2.17 0.30 -12.26
CA GLY A 91 2.59 1.68 -12.18
C GLY A 91 1.40 2.63 -12.16
N GLY A 92 1.61 3.79 -11.56
CA GLY A 92 0.58 4.81 -11.46
C GLY A 92 1.14 6.20 -11.22
N VAL A 93 0.32 7.19 -11.55
CA VAL A 93 0.65 8.62 -11.41
C VAL A 93 -0.30 9.24 -10.40
N LYS A 94 0.24 9.98 -9.44
CA LYS A 94 -0.51 10.73 -8.43
C LYS A 94 -0.70 12.16 -8.91
N ILE A 95 -1.91 12.52 -9.23
CA ILE A 95 -2.29 13.85 -9.70
C ILE A 95 -2.97 14.59 -8.55
N PRO A 96 -2.26 15.52 -7.89
CA PRO A 96 -2.87 16.30 -6.82
C PRO A 96 -3.89 17.29 -7.41
N LEU A 97 -5.00 17.45 -6.72
CA LEU A 97 -6.03 18.44 -6.96
C LEU A 97 -6.07 19.43 -5.78
N ALA A 98 -6.91 20.46 -5.87
CA ALA A 98 -7.13 21.40 -4.77
C ALA A 98 -7.71 20.68 -3.52
N ASN A 99 -7.50 21.24 -2.33
CA ASN A 99 -8.11 20.79 -1.07
C ASN A 99 -7.79 19.33 -0.69
N ASN A 100 -6.52 18.91 -0.74
CA ASN A 100 -6.07 17.56 -0.38
C ASN A 100 -6.75 16.42 -1.18
N HIS A 101 -7.30 16.73 -2.34
CA HIS A 101 -7.85 15.72 -3.24
C HIS A 101 -6.79 15.21 -4.19
N GLN A 102 -6.93 13.95 -4.63
CA GLN A 102 -5.98 13.33 -5.53
C GLN A 102 -6.67 12.35 -6.47
N ILE A 103 -6.20 12.27 -7.73
CA ILE A 103 -6.59 11.23 -8.68
C ILE A 103 -5.36 10.41 -9.03
N ILE A 104 -5.52 9.08 -9.06
CA ILE A 104 -4.46 8.13 -9.32
C ILE A 104 -4.88 7.17 -10.42
N PRO A 105 -4.65 7.50 -11.70
CA PRO A 105 -4.68 6.52 -12.77
C PRO A 105 -3.51 5.55 -12.62
N SER A 106 -3.78 4.25 -12.84
CA SER A 106 -2.75 3.21 -12.77
C SER A 106 -3.04 2.05 -13.71
N LEU A 107 -1.99 1.33 -14.05
CA LEU A 107 -2.00 0.14 -14.88
C LEU A 107 -1.28 -0.99 -14.17
N MET A 108 -1.83 -2.21 -14.24
CA MET A 108 -1.14 -3.43 -13.87
C MET A 108 -1.15 -4.41 -15.03
N LEU A 109 0.02 -4.97 -15.31
CA LEU A 109 0.21 -6.07 -16.25
C LEU A 109 0.44 -7.34 -15.44
N LYS A 110 -0.24 -8.41 -15.84
CA LYS A 110 -0.12 -9.73 -15.22
C LYS A 110 0.16 -10.77 -16.29
N LYS A 111 1.11 -11.66 -16.02
CA LYS A 111 1.42 -12.81 -16.86
C LYS A 111 1.50 -14.04 -15.99
N PHE A 112 0.73 -15.06 -16.29
CA PHE A 112 0.67 -16.32 -15.57
C PHE A 112 1.07 -17.44 -16.53
N GLY A 113 2.23 -18.04 -16.33
CA GLY A 113 2.71 -19.15 -17.14
C GLY A 113 2.51 -18.93 -18.66
N SER A 114 1.80 -19.81 -19.32
CA SER A 114 1.49 -19.76 -20.75
C SER A 114 0.26 -18.91 -21.13
N LEU A 115 -0.53 -18.43 -20.13
CA LEU A 115 -1.74 -17.64 -20.40
C LEU A 115 -1.42 -16.29 -21.05
N PRO A 116 -2.36 -15.68 -21.80
CA PRO A 116 -2.19 -14.31 -22.33
C PRO A 116 -1.92 -13.28 -21.25
N ILE A 117 -1.25 -12.19 -21.63
CA ILE A 117 -1.03 -11.05 -20.71
C ILE A 117 -2.39 -10.41 -20.44
N GLN A 118 -2.68 -10.20 -19.15
CA GLN A 118 -3.85 -9.49 -18.66
C GLN A 118 -3.49 -8.07 -18.25
N PHE A 119 -4.36 -7.12 -18.56
CA PHE A 119 -4.23 -5.71 -18.23
C PHE A 119 -5.33 -5.30 -17.25
N ASP A 120 -4.96 -4.65 -16.17
CA ASP A 120 -5.89 -4.00 -15.25
C ASP A 120 -5.68 -2.49 -15.34
N LEU A 121 -6.70 -1.77 -15.80
CA LEU A 121 -6.74 -0.31 -15.81
C LEU A 121 -7.50 0.16 -14.59
N ASN A 122 -6.90 1.05 -13.81
CA ASN A 122 -7.48 1.51 -12.56
C ASN A 122 -7.53 3.05 -12.52
N LEU A 123 -8.61 3.58 -11.96
CA LEU A 123 -8.75 4.98 -11.62
C LEU A 123 -9.20 5.09 -10.17
N ARG A 124 -8.38 5.68 -9.31
CA ARG A 124 -8.69 5.91 -7.90
C ARG A 124 -8.74 7.39 -7.60
N GLY A 125 -9.80 7.83 -6.94
CA GLY A 125 -9.94 9.17 -6.36
C GLY A 125 -9.76 9.12 -4.86
N ILE A 126 -9.07 10.10 -4.29
CA ILE A 126 -8.90 10.30 -2.84
C ILE A 126 -9.49 11.66 -2.50
N TYR A 127 -10.34 11.69 -1.48
CA TYR A 127 -10.99 12.87 -0.95
C TYR A 127 -10.47 13.13 0.46
N ASP A 128 -9.86 14.30 0.66
CA ASP A 128 -9.35 14.80 1.94
C ASP A 128 -8.47 13.79 2.73
N ASN A 129 -7.65 13.02 2.00
CA ASN A 129 -6.80 11.96 2.55
C ASN A 129 -7.53 10.94 3.45
N PHE A 130 -8.86 10.97 3.47
CA PHE A 130 -9.69 10.14 4.34
C PHE A 130 -10.55 9.14 3.56
N LEU A 131 -11.31 9.59 2.59
CA LEU A 131 -12.19 8.74 1.78
C LEU A 131 -11.56 8.47 0.43
N TRP A 132 -11.65 7.25 -0.06
CA TRP A 132 -11.23 6.94 -1.41
C TRP A 132 -12.24 6.03 -2.11
N GLY A 133 -12.30 6.16 -3.42
CA GLY A 133 -13.10 5.31 -4.28
C GLY A 133 -12.43 5.12 -5.63
N GLY A 134 -12.81 4.07 -6.36
CA GLY A 134 -12.19 3.77 -7.63
C GLY A 134 -12.96 2.79 -8.49
N LEU A 135 -12.52 2.72 -9.74
CA LEU A 135 -12.97 1.77 -10.73
C LEU A 135 -11.75 1.03 -11.27
N SER A 136 -11.91 -0.25 -11.50
CA SER A 136 -10.92 -1.11 -12.14
C SER A 136 -11.56 -1.86 -13.29
N TYR A 137 -10.91 -1.86 -14.45
CA TYR A 137 -11.28 -2.68 -15.59
C TYR A 137 -10.18 -3.71 -15.84
N ARG A 138 -10.54 -4.97 -15.73
CA ARG A 138 -9.67 -6.13 -16.00
C ARG A 138 -10.05 -6.73 -17.34
N THR A 139 -9.10 -6.73 -18.27
CA THR A 139 -9.35 -7.22 -19.63
C THR A 139 -9.78 -8.69 -19.63
N GLY A 140 -10.93 -8.93 -20.25
CA GLY A 140 -11.48 -10.28 -20.44
C GLY A 140 -11.99 -10.97 -19.18
N ASP A 141 -12.13 -10.26 -18.05
CA ASP A 141 -12.48 -10.89 -16.76
C ASP A 141 -13.56 -10.10 -16.00
N ALA A 142 -13.30 -8.88 -15.55
CA ALA A 142 -14.19 -8.18 -14.63
C ALA A 142 -14.11 -6.65 -14.72
N ILE A 143 -15.16 -6.01 -14.22
CA ILE A 143 -15.14 -4.60 -13.81
C ILE A 143 -15.33 -4.56 -12.31
N ALA A 144 -14.44 -3.86 -11.59
CA ALA A 144 -14.54 -3.72 -10.15
C ALA A 144 -14.85 -2.29 -9.73
N VAL A 145 -15.70 -2.15 -8.73
CA VAL A 145 -15.92 -0.91 -7.99
C VAL A 145 -15.27 -1.05 -6.63
N LEU A 146 -14.50 -0.05 -6.22
CA LEU A 146 -13.74 -0.05 -4.98
C LEU A 146 -14.06 1.21 -4.18
N PHE A 147 -14.14 1.08 -2.87
CA PHE A 147 -14.20 2.25 -1.97
C PHE A 147 -13.63 1.89 -0.60
N GLY A 148 -13.22 2.92 0.14
CA GLY A 148 -12.69 2.70 1.48
C GLY A 148 -12.39 3.99 2.19
N ILE A 149 -11.94 3.82 3.42
CA ILE A 149 -11.57 4.91 4.33
C ILE A 149 -10.16 4.67 4.88
N ASP A 150 -9.39 5.74 4.95
CA ASP A 150 -8.09 5.79 5.60
C ASP A 150 -8.24 6.66 6.87
N TYR A 151 -8.07 6.06 8.04
CA TYR A 151 -8.19 6.76 9.30
C TYR A 151 -6.99 6.47 10.20
N GLN A 152 -6.21 7.49 10.49
CA GLN A 152 -4.96 7.38 11.26
C GLN A 152 -4.02 6.32 10.67
N GLN A 153 -3.82 5.21 11.36
CA GLN A 153 -2.94 4.11 10.96
C GLN A 153 -3.69 2.96 10.30
N SER A 154 -5.02 3.04 10.25
CA SER A 154 -5.90 1.99 9.72
C SER A 154 -6.47 2.37 8.37
N SER A 155 -6.56 1.39 7.47
CA SER A 155 -7.27 1.52 6.20
C SER A 155 -8.26 0.37 6.04
N PHE A 156 -9.49 0.69 5.70
CA PHE A 156 -10.56 -0.26 5.39
C PHE A 156 -10.97 -0.07 3.95
N GLY A 157 -11.07 -1.16 3.23
CA GLY A 157 -11.52 -1.13 1.85
C GLY A 157 -12.49 -2.26 1.54
N TYR A 158 -13.38 -1.98 0.60
CA TYR A 158 -14.31 -2.93 0.02
C TYR A 158 -14.22 -2.86 -1.49
N SER A 159 -14.32 -3.99 -2.14
CA SER A 159 -14.49 -4.11 -3.58
C SER A 159 -15.64 -5.02 -3.95
N TYR A 160 -16.26 -4.72 -5.07
CA TYR A 160 -17.19 -5.62 -5.74
C TYR A 160 -16.78 -5.78 -7.20
N ASP A 161 -16.40 -7.00 -7.56
CA ASP A 161 -16.00 -7.36 -8.91
C ASP A 161 -17.20 -7.94 -9.66
N ILE A 162 -17.60 -7.32 -10.75
CA ILE A 162 -18.65 -7.77 -11.65
C ILE A 162 -17.98 -8.60 -12.75
N THR A 163 -18.23 -9.89 -12.77
CA THR A 163 -17.66 -10.82 -13.77
C THR A 163 -18.22 -10.51 -15.16
N THR A 164 -17.33 -10.27 -16.13
CA THR A 164 -17.68 -9.99 -17.54
C THR A 164 -17.26 -11.12 -18.48
N SER A 165 -16.50 -12.10 -17.97
CA SER A 165 -16.05 -13.28 -18.72
C SER A 165 -17.18 -14.30 -18.90
N THR A 166 -16.91 -15.35 -19.70
CA THR A 166 -17.81 -16.49 -19.89
C THR A 166 -18.11 -17.27 -18.59
N MET A 167 -17.32 -17.07 -17.54
CA MET A 167 -17.55 -17.58 -16.18
C MET A 167 -18.71 -16.91 -15.43
N ARG A 168 -19.41 -15.97 -16.07
CA ARG A 168 -20.55 -15.24 -15.47
C ARG A 168 -21.72 -16.15 -15.07
N VAL A 169 -21.88 -17.29 -15.75
CA VAL A 169 -23.00 -18.20 -15.48
C VAL A 169 -22.93 -18.83 -14.09
N PRO A 170 -21.76 -19.28 -13.58
CA PRO A 170 -21.65 -19.81 -12.22
C PRO A 170 -21.42 -18.73 -11.14
N SER A 171 -21.01 -17.49 -11.51
CA SER A 171 -20.71 -16.42 -10.54
C SER A 171 -21.14 -15.06 -11.06
N ILE A 172 -22.01 -14.38 -10.28
CA ILE A 172 -22.48 -13.01 -10.57
C ILE A 172 -21.41 -11.96 -10.25
N GLY A 173 -20.52 -12.25 -9.31
CA GLY A 173 -19.45 -11.35 -8.87
C GLY A 173 -18.77 -11.82 -7.59
N THR A 174 -17.76 -11.08 -7.19
CA THR A 174 -16.96 -11.37 -5.99
C THR A 174 -16.86 -10.14 -5.09
N HIS A 175 -17.03 -10.37 -3.80
CA HIS A 175 -16.87 -9.36 -2.76
C HIS A 175 -15.46 -9.45 -2.17
N GLY A 176 -14.76 -8.32 -2.05
CA GLY A 176 -13.47 -8.22 -1.40
C GLY A 176 -13.52 -7.28 -0.21
N LEU A 177 -12.92 -7.67 0.90
CA LEU A 177 -12.70 -6.82 2.07
C LEU A 177 -11.20 -6.76 2.33
N VAL A 178 -10.70 -5.58 2.61
CA VAL A 178 -9.30 -5.37 3.01
C VAL A 178 -9.24 -4.50 4.25
N TYR A 179 -8.43 -4.93 5.19
CA TYR A 179 -8.02 -4.13 6.33
C TYR A 179 -6.49 -4.07 6.35
N SER A 180 -5.95 -2.89 6.50
CA SER A 180 -4.52 -2.73 6.72
C SER A 180 -4.27 -1.82 7.91
N TYR A 181 -3.20 -2.13 8.66
CA TYR A 181 -2.74 -1.34 9.79
C TYR A 181 -1.26 -1.03 9.61
N ARG A 182 -0.90 0.24 9.80
CA ARG A 182 0.47 0.72 9.66
C ARG A 182 1.10 0.81 11.05
N PHE A 183 2.06 -0.09 11.33
CA PHE A 183 2.71 -0.18 12.65
C PHE A 183 3.80 0.88 12.88
N ASN A 184 4.24 1.57 11.82
CA ASN A 184 5.32 2.54 11.95
C ASN A 184 4.77 3.97 12.11
N PRO A 185 4.78 4.54 13.31
CA PRO A 185 4.37 5.93 13.54
C PRO A 185 5.36 6.95 12.94
N SER A 186 6.55 6.52 12.52
CA SER A 186 7.62 7.40 11.99
C SER A 186 7.30 8.12 10.67
N LEU A 187 6.10 7.89 10.10
CA LEU A 187 5.61 8.61 8.92
C LEU A 187 4.37 9.48 9.23
N ARG A 188 4.04 9.62 10.49
CA ARG A 188 2.97 10.50 10.93
C ARG A 188 3.49 11.94 10.98
N ASP A 189 2.69 12.86 10.53
CA ASP A 189 2.81 14.29 10.64
C ASP A 189 1.45 14.74 11.15
N ARG A 190 1.38 15.02 12.46
CA ARG A 190 0.11 15.14 13.19
C ARG A 190 -0.56 16.48 12.95
N ASP A 191 0.22 17.55 12.90
CA ASP A 191 -0.25 18.91 12.71
C ASP A 191 -0.16 19.41 11.26
N ASN A 192 0.42 18.56 10.37
CA ASN A 192 0.56 18.79 8.92
C ASN A 192 1.46 19.98 8.55
N ASP A 193 2.49 20.27 9.33
CA ASP A 193 3.47 21.31 9.02
C ASP A 193 4.55 20.82 8.01
N GLY A 194 4.58 19.54 7.70
CA GLY A 194 5.51 18.91 6.77
C GLY A 194 6.72 18.28 7.45
N ILE A 195 6.79 18.32 8.78
CA ILE A 195 7.78 17.65 9.62
C ILE A 195 7.13 16.43 10.24
N LEU A 196 7.82 15.30 10.21
CA LEU A 196 7.25 14.05 10.75
C LEU A 196 7.37 14.02 12.28
N ASP A 197 6.35 13.46 12.98
CA ASP A 197 6.31 13.36 14.45
C ASP A 197 7.65 12.97 15.13
N PRO A 198 8.48 12.05 14.58
CA PRO A 198 9.78 11.73 15.20
C PRO A 198 10.86 12.81 15.08
N ASP A 199 10.72 13.70 14.10
CA ASP A 199 11.66 14.79 13.80
C ASP A 199 11.09 16.15 14.24
N ASP A 200 9.87 16.17 14.78
CA ASP A 200 9.09 17.32 15.20
C ASP A 200 9.16 17.49 16.71
N ALA A 201 9.60 18.68 17.15
CA ALA A 201 9.67 19.05 18.55
C ALA A 201 8.32 19.52 19.12
N CYS A 202 7.39 19.98 18.22
CA CYS A 202 6.07 20.50 18.59
C CYS A 202 4.94 19.75 17.86
N ILE A 203 4.87 18.46 18.03
CA ILE A 203 4.07 17.44 17.30
C ILE A 203 2.58 17.81 17.07
N ASP A 204 1.99 18.65 17.89
CA ASP A 204 0.56 19.00 17.87
C ASP A 204 0.30 20.46 17.43
N THR A 205 1.38 21.23 17.11
CA THR A 205 1.28 22.66 16.77
C THR A 205 2.14 22.93 15.53
N PRO A 206 1.51 23.27 14.37
CA PRO A 206 2.26 23.52 13.14
C PRO A 206 3.31 24.60 13.31
N GLY A 207 4.53 24.33 12.88
CA GLY A 207 5.65 25.24 12.99
C GLY A 207 6.52 25.32 11.74
N THR A 208 7.77 25.73 11.91
CA THR A 208 8.71 25.92 10.81
C THR A 208 9.83 24.87 10.84
N LEU A 209 10.41 24.62 9.65
CA LEU A 209 11.54 23.69 9.54
C LEU A 209 12.77 24.21 10.31
N GLU A 210 12.92 25.52 10.44
CA GLU A 210 14.01 26.18 11.13
C GLU A 210 13.93 25.91 12.64
N CYS A 211 12.70 25.88 13.17
CA CYS A 211 12.39 25.56 14.56
C CYS A 211 12.05 24.10 14.81
N LYS A 212 12.35 23.19 13.88
CA LYS A 212 12.08 21.76 14.00
C LYS A 212 10.63 21.43 14.35
N GLY A 213 9.67 22.14 13.71
CA GLY A 213 8.25 21.95 13.94
C GLY A 213 7.64 22.86 15.00
N CYS A 214 8.41 23.68 15.68
CA CYS A 214 7.88 24.68 16.59
C CYS A 214 7.68 26.04 15.91
N ASN A 215 6.93 26.90 16.54
CA ASN A 215 6.70 28.27 16.11
C ASN A 215 7.83 29.23 16.62
N ASP A 216 7.97 30.33 15.93
CA ASP A 216 8.70 31.51 16.34
C ASP A 216 7.70 32.68 16.21
N THR A 217 7.05 33.02 17.33
CA THR A 217 5.82 33.81 17.29
C THR A 217 6.13 35.30 17.03
N ASP A 218 7.23 35.81 17.53
CA ASP A 218 7.64 37.22 17.37
C ASP A 218 8.65 37.43 16.23
N GLY A 219 9.22 36.33 15.71
CA GLY A 219 10.10 36.34 14.53
C GLY A 219 11.51 36.83 14.81
N ASP A 220 12.02 36.66 16.04
CA ASP A 220 13.37 37.09 16.43
C ASP A 220 14.47 36.06 16.10
N GLY A 221 14.07 34.87 15.66
CA GLY A 221 14.95 33.75 15.30
C GLY A 221 15.23 32.78 16.44
N ILE A 222 14.53 32.91 17.58
CA ILE A 222 14.49 31.95 18.66
C ILE A 222 13.13 31.29 18.68
N CYS A 223 13.09 29.96 18.72
CA CYS A 223 11.83 29.24 18.70
C CYS A 223 11.12 29.32 20.03
N ASP A 224 9.80 29.44 20.05
CA ASP A 224 8.97 29.63 21.26
C ASP A 224 9.37 28.74 22.46
N PRO A 225 9.71 27.43 22.30
CA PRO A 225 10.13 26.58 23.41
C PRO A 225 11.47 26.97 24.05
N ASP A 226 12.34 27.64 23.28
CA ASP A 226 13.69 28.07 23.70
C ASP A 226 13.73 29.57 24.01
N ASP A 227 12.63 30.30 23.76
CA ASP A 227 12.46 31.72 23.98
C ASP A 227 11.87 32.02 25.36
N ILE A 228 12.51 32.92 26.08
CA ILE A 228 12.01 33.37 27.39
C ILE A 228 10.87 34.39 27.23
N CYS A 229 10.84 35.13 26.12
CA CYS A 229 9.84 36.15 25.80
C CYS A 229 9.17 35.91 24.44
N PRO A 230 8.44 34.81 24.25
CA PRO A 230 8.01 34.31 22.91
C PRO A 230 7.06 35.24 22.14
N ASP A 231 6.53 36.27 22.78
CA ASP A 231 5.61 37.25 22.19
C ASP A 231 6.27 38.64 22.00
N GLU A 232 7.56 38.80 22.40
CA GLU A 232 8.24 40.10 22.37
C GLU A 232 9.64 39.98 21.76
N TYR A 233 9.81 40.49 20.53
CA TYR A 233 11.07 40.46 19.77
C TYR A 233 12.28 40.93 20.61
N GLY A 234 13.28 40.05 20.72
CA GLY A 234 14.50 40.35 21.49
C GLY A 234 15.79 39.95 20.76
N LEU A 235 16.88 39.92 21.48
CA LEU A 235 18.17 39.51 20.94
C LEU A 235 18.54 38.10 21.43
N THR A 236 19.23 37.35 20.60
CA THR A 236 19.71 35.99 20.92
C THR A 236 20.59 35.95 22.18
N ILE A 237 21.35 37.08 22.44
CA ILE A 237 22.19 37.20 23.63
C ILE A 237 21.36 37.28 24.92
N ASN A 238 20.10 37.72 24.81
CA ASN A 238 19.16 37.89 25.91
C ASN A 238 18.10 36.77 25.94
N ASN A 239 18.36 35.66 25.25
CA ASN A 239 17.44 34.50 25.08
C ASN A 239 16.03 34.93 24.64
N GLY A 240 15.94 35.84 23.63
CA GLY A 240 14.68 36.29 23.05
C GLY A 240 13.99 37.45 23.79
N CYS A 241 14.56 37.97 24.85
CA CYS A 241 13.95 39.09 25.53
C CYS A 241 14.50 40.45 25.07
N PRO A 242 13.66 41.53 25.07
CA PRO A 242 14.10 42.87 24.75
C PRO A 242 14.96 43.47 25.84
N ASP A 243 15.92 44.33 25.42
CA ASP A 243 16.73 45.23 26.28
C ASP A 243 16.70 46.58 25.57
N MET A 244 15.73 47.43 25.95
CA MET A 244 15.43 48.66 25.20
C MET A 244 16.43 49.77 25.48
N ASP A 245 17.06 49.78 26.68
CA ASP A 245 18.04 50.82 27.05
C ASP A 245 19.49 50.38 26.87
N GLY A 246 19.71 49.09 26.56
CA GLY A 246 21.04 48.51 26.26
C GLY A 246 21.96 48.41 27.45
N ASP A 247 21.41 48.31 28.65
CA ASP A 247 22.21 48.21 29.88
C ASP A 247 22.64 46.77 30.23
N GLY A 248 22.18 45.78 29.43
CA GLY A 248 22.45 44.35 29.59
C GLY A 248 21.52 43.66 30.59
N ILE A 249 20.45 44.31 31.01
CA ILE A 249 19.36 43.73 31.81
C ILE A 249 18.10 43.69 30.94
N VAL A 250 17.50 42.51 30.82
CA VAL A 250 16.29 42.34 30.00
C VAL A 250 15.08 43.04 30.62
N ASP A 251 14.29 43.70 29.77
CA ASP A 251 13.05 44.37 30.16
C ASP A 251 11.89 43.37 30.21
N TYR A 252 11.61 42.82 31.39
CA TYR A 252 10.40 42.01 31.56
C TYR A 252 9.18 42.92 31.75
N LYS A 253 8.12 42.63 30.98
CA LYS A 253 6.80 43.21 31.29
C LYS A 253 5.99 42.33 32.22
#